data_9287912d6f5d36f9575aa754db03b8f0
#
_entry.id   9287912d6f5d36f9575aa754db03b8f0
#
_cell.length_a   1.000
_cell.length_b   1.000
_cell.length_c   1.000
_cell.angle_alpha   90.00
_cell.angle_beta   90.00
_cell.angle_gamma   90.00
#
_symmetry.space_group_name_H-M   'P 1'
#
loop_
_entity.id
_entity.type
_entity.pdbx_description
1 polymer ?
#
loop_
_entity_poly.entity_id
_entity_poly.type
_entity_poly.pdbx_seq_one_letter_code
_entity_poly.pdbx_strand_id
1 'polypeptide(L)'
;MNMALPSYRHVDEMRPWSDREHRLECVAVTPEAPDVMTFTFRPDRPGHFFRYLPGQFVTLELPVGAEPVMRTYTLSSSPSRPYTVAVTVKAQKDSIGTRWMFDHLKPGMQLKAIGPLGDFSYARRPAAKYLFISAGSGITPMVSMTRDLSDRQPDSDIAFLHCARSPDDIIFRWELEAKAREMPKFTLGFIIEQLAHGQLWSGLKGRIDKAKIALLAPDFLDRTVFCCGPAPFMATVRESLAGAGFDMANYHEEAFQPVAPPPPVVVADHSGEARATKVVFALSGKEGTCEPGHTLLQAARASGVRIGAACESGLCGTCKVMKLSGEVEMEHNGGILDDEIE
;
A
#
# COMPACT_ATOMS: atom_id res chain seq x y z
N MET A 1 -22.70 12.85 -36.41
CA MET A 1 -22.31 13.26 -35.06
C MET A 1 -20.78 13.07 -34.97
N ASN A 2 -20.03 14.16 -35.21
CA ASN A 2 -18.55 14.11 -35.19
C ASN A 2 -18.11 13.98 -33.73
N MET A 3 -17.77 12.78 -33.28
CA MET A 3 -17.02 12.59 -32.03
C MET A 3 -15.59 13.11 -32.29
N ALA A 4 -15.31 14.33 -31.84
CA ALA A 4 -13.95 14.81 -31.78
C ALA A 4 -13.15 13.82 -30.96
N LEU A 5 -12.10 13.23 -31.49
CA LEU A 5 -11.14 12.42 -30.74
C LEU A 5 -10.65 13.26 -29.56
N PRO A 6 -10.60 12.71 -28.33
CA PRO A 6 -10.05 13.45 -27.22
C PRO A 6 -8.63 13.88 -27.57
N SER A 7 -8.37 15.19 -27.50
CA SER A 7 -7.04 15.73 -27.79
C SER A 7 -6.07 15.10 -26.79
N TYR A 8 -5.16 14.25 -27.29
CA TYR A 8 -4.07 13.70 -26.49
C TYR A 8 -3.17 14.88 -26.08
N ARG A 9 -2.97 15.04 -24.75
CA ARG A 9 -2.04 16.02 -24.21
C ARG A 9 -0.81 15.29 -23.71
N HIS A 10 0.36 15.80 -24.06
CA HIS A 10 1.61 15.31 -23.48
C HIS A 10 1.67 15.65 -21.99
N VAL A 11 2.36 14.82 -21.19
CA VAL A 11 2.47 15.02 -19.73
C VAL A 11 3.07 16.39 -19.38
N ASP A 12 3.99 16.90 -20.22
CA ASP A 12 4.60 18.23 -20.04
C ASP A 12 3.60 19.40 -20.15
N GLU A 13 2.45 19.16 -20.78
CA GLU A 13 1.36 20.13 -20.91
C GLU A 13 0.31 19.98 -19.79
N MET A 14 0.51 19.02 -18.89
CA MET A 14 -0.44 18.67 -17.84
C MET A 14 0.09 19.09 -16.46
N ARG A 15 -0.80 19.17 -15.49
CA ARG A 15 -0.46 19.46 -14.11
C ARG A 15 -0.51 18.17 -13.25
N PRO A 16 0.33 18.05 -12.24
CA PRO A 16 0.19 16.95 -11.29
C PRO A 16 -1.18 17.00 -10.62
N TRP A 17 -1.80 15.84 -10.46
CA TRP A 17 -2.99 15.68 -9.64
C TRP A 17 -2.66 15.99 -8.16
N SER A 18 -3.58 16.67 -7.48
CA SER A 18 -3.46 17.00 -6.05
C SER A 18 -4.72 16.56 -5.32
N ASP A 19 -4.55 15.86 -4.22
CA ASP A 19 -5.62 15.40 -3.33
C ASP A 19 -6.39 16.55 -2.66
N ARG A 20 -5.80 17.74 -2.59
CA ARG A 20 -6.42 18.96 -2.04
C ARG A 20 -7.46 19.58 -2.97
N GLU A 21 -7.28 19.41 -4.29
CA GLU A 21 -8.06 20.13 -5.31
C GLU A 21 -8.94 19.21 -6.15
N HIS A 22 -8.61 17.92 -6.21
CA HIS A 22 -9.18 16.99 -7.18
C HIS A 22 -9.70 15.72 -6.53
N ARG A 23 -10.64 15.07 -7.22
CA ARG A 23 -11.14 13.74 -6.90
C ARG A 23 -10.57 12.71 -7.88
N LEU A 24 -10.80 11.46 -7.56
CA LEU A 24 -10.57 10.32 -8.44
C LEU A 24 -11.90 9.90 -9.05
N GLU A 25 -11.99 9.81 -10.39
CA GLU A 25 -13.13 9.23 -11.08
C GLU A 25 -12.82 7.79 -11.45
N CYS A 26 -13.63 6.85 -10.99
CA CYS A 26 -13.55 5.46 -11.40
C CYS A 26 -13.87 5.34 -12.89
N VAL A 27 -12.99 4.72 -13.68
CA VAL A 27 -13.17 4.55 -15.13
C VAL A 27 -13.31 3.10 -15.56
N ALA A 28 -12.80 2.16 -14.76
CA ALA A 28 -12.93 0.73 -15.02
C ALA A 28 -12.93 -0.09 -13.72
N VAL A 29 -13.60 -1.23 -13.77
CA VAL A 29 -13.59 -2.26 -12.72
C VAL A 29 -13.30 -3.59 -13.41
N THR A 30 -12.21 -4.24 -13.03
CA THR A 30 -11.73 -5.47 -13.68
C THR A 30 -11.59 -6.57 -12.64
N PRO A 31 -12.22 -7.75 -12.82
CA PRO A 31 -11.98 -8.90 -11.96
C PRO A 31 -10.58 -9.48 -12.21
N GLU A 32 -9.86 -9.81 -11.14
CA GLU A 32 -8.50 -10.38 -11.20
C GLU A 32 -8.44 -11.82 -10.73
N ALA A 33 -9.20 -12.13 -9.69
CA ALA A 33 -9.30 -13.46 -9.08
C ALA A 33 -10.62 -13.55 -8.29
N PRO A 34 -11.02 -14.71 -7.75
CA PRO A 34 -12.15 -14.80 -6.85
C PRO A 34 -12.03 -13.79 -5.71
N ASP A 35 -13.06 -12.99 -5.50
CA ASP A 35 -13.09 -11.90 -4.50
C ASP A 35 -11.97 -10.85 -4.65
N VAL A 36 -11.42 -10.66 -5.85
CA VAL A 36 -10.40 -9.63 -6.13
C VAL A 36 -10.80 -8.82 -7.36
N MET A 37 -10.84 -7.49 -7.19
CA MET A 37 -11.11 -6.54 -8.28
C MET A 37 -10.06 -5.44 -8.33
N THR A 38 -9.72 -5.01 -9.52
CA THR A 38 -8.95 -3.80 -9.80
C THR A 38 -9.89 -2.66 -10.17
N PHE A 39 -9.81 -1.57 -9.42
CA PHE A 39 -10.51 -0.33 -9.68
C PHE A 39 -9.52 0.67 -10.27
N THR A 40 -9.80 1.11 -11.50
CA THR A 40 -8.95 2.09 -12.21
C THR A 40 -9.59 3.46 -12.14
N PHE A 41 -8.78 4.46 -11.84
CA PHE A 41 -9.20 5.85 -11.67
C PHE A 41 -8.42 6.77 -12.58
N ARG A 42 -9.06 7.88 -12.97
CA ARG A 42 -8.42 9.04 -13.58
C ARG A 42 -8.64 10.28 -12.73
N PRO A 43 -7.89 11.37 -12.92
CA PRO A 43 -8.27 12.66 -12.36
C PRO A 43 -9.68 13.06 -12.80
N ASP A 44 -10.49 13.63 -11.91
CA ASP A 44 -11.85 14.12 -12.19
C ASP A 44 -11.88 15.27 -13.18
N ARG A 45 -10.75 15.92 -13.42
CA ARG A 45 -10.58 17.02 -14.36
C ARG A 45 -9.52 16.70 -15.44
N PRO A 46 -9.80 17.01 -16.70
CA PRO A 46 -8.81 16.83 -17.78
C PRO A 46 -7.59 17.73 -17.57
N GLY A 47 -6.45 17.31 -18.12
CA GLY A 47 -5.20 18.07 -18.04
C GLY A 47 -4.42 17.85 -16.73
N HIS A 48 -4.73 16.79 -16.00
CA HIS A 48 -3.96 16.35 -14.84
C HIS A 48 -3.43 14.93 -15.03
N PHE A 49 -2.27 14.65 -14.38
CA PHE A 49 -1.62 13.35 -14.39
C PHE A 49 -1.18 12.96 -12.97
N PHE A 50 -0.96 11.68 -12.73
CA PHE A 50 -0.49 11.19 -11.43
C PHE A 50 1.04 11.16 -11.37
N ARG A 51 1.60 11.73 -10.32
CA ARG A 51 3.02 11.67 -10.01
C ARG A 51 3.22 10.92 -8.71
N TYR A 52 3.85 9.75 -8.75
CA TYR A 52 4.08 8.91 -7.58
C TYR A 52 5.26 7.96 -7.79
N LEU A 53 5.70 7.28 -6.74
CA LEU A 53 6.68 6.19 -6.82
C LEU A 53 5.96 4.84 -6.82
N PRO A 54 6.48 3.83 -7.56
CA PRO A 54 5.87 2.50 -7.58
C PRO A 54 5.91 1.89 -6.17
N GLY A 55 4.80 1.33 -5.73
CA GLY A 55 4.61 0.83 -4.36
C GLY A 55 3.92 1.80 -3.41
N GLN A 56 3.79 3.09 -3.77
CA GLN A 56 3.02 4.05 -2.98
C GLN A 56 1.52 3.71 -2.96
N PHE A 57 0.81 4.27 -1.98
CA PHE A 57 -0.61 4.04 -1.73
C PHE A 57 -1.42 5.35 -1.73
N VAL A 58 -2.73 5.21 -1.83
CA VAL A 58 -3.71 6.27 -1.59
C VAL A 58 -4.70 5.83 -0.52
N THR A 59 -5.21 6.78 0.25
CA THR A 59 -6.32 6.56 1.17
C THR A 59 -7.59 7.07 0.53
N LEU A 60 -8.54 6.19 0.26
CA LEU A 60 -9.85 6.51 -0.31
C LEU A 60 -10.86 6.83 0.78
N GLU A 61 -11.64 7.90 0.58
CA GLU A 61 -12.81 8.22 1.38
C GLU A 61 -14.04 7.51 0.76
N LEU A 62 -14.45 6.41 1.39
CA LEU A 62 -15.57 5.58 0.92
C LEU A 62 -16.87 6.02 1.58
N PRO A 63 -17.93 6.36 0.82
CA PRO A 63 -19.21 6.84 1.36
C PRO A 63 -20.06 5.67 1.87
N VAL A 64 -19.60 5.03 2.95
CA VAL A 64 -20.27 3.89 3.58
C VAL A 64 -21.16 4.39 4.72
N GLY A 65 -22.47 4.44 4.52
CA GLY A 65 -23.42 4.90 5.53
C GLY A 65 -23.43 6.42 5.73
N ALA A 66 -23.77 6.88 6.94
CA ALA A 66 -23.88 8.29 7.26
C ALA A 66 -22.52 8.99 7.36
N GLU A 67 -21.47 8.24 7.68
CA GLU A 67 -20.10 8.75 7.75
C GLU A 67 -19.18 8.01 6.80
N PRO A 68 -18.30 8.73 6.09
CA PRO A 68 -17.35 8.10 5.19
C PRO A 68 -16.30 7.28 5.96
N VAL A 69 -15.86 6.19 5.34
CA VAL A 69 -14.85 5.30 5.89
C VAL A 69 -13.56 5.47 5.10
N MET A 70 -12.48 5.79 5.78
CA MET A 70 -11.15 5.91 5.15
C MET A 70 -10.49 4.55 5.03
N ARG A 71 -10.00 4.20 3.83
CA ARG A 71 -9.28 2.94 3.57
C ARG A 71 -8.09 3.17 2.66
N THR A 72 -6.97 2.63 3.07
CA THR A 72 -5.69 2.75 2.36
C THR A 72 -5.48 1.56 1.42
N TYR A 73 -5.08 1.85 0.18
CA TYR A 73 -4.80 0.86 -0.84
C TYR A 73 -3.54 1.23 -1.62
N THR A 74 -2.63 0.27 -1.76
CA THR A 74 -1.45 0.44 -2.61
C THR A 74 -1.87 0.60 -4.08
N LEU A 75 -1.23 1.53 -4.77
CA LEU A 75 -1.39 1.70 -6.20
C LEU A 75 -0.75 0.51 -6.93
N SER A 76 -1.56 -0.36 -7.51
CA SER A 76 -1.09 -1.49 -8.30
C SER A 76 -0.65 -1.10 -9.71
N SER A 77 -1.02 0.09 -10.19
CA SER A 77 -0.58 0.66 -11.47
C SER A 77 0.90 1.06 -11.47
N SER A 78 1.45 1.33 -12.67
CA SER A 78 2.79 1.85 -12.84
C SER A 78 2.80 3.37 -12.97
N PRO A 79 3.70 4.10 -12.28
CA PRO A 79 3.88 5.54 -12.49
C PRO A 79 4.43 5.90 -13.87
N SER A 80 4.97 4.95 -14.64
CA SER A 80 5.34 5.13 -16.04
C SER A 80 4.13 5.42 -16.94
N ARG A 81 2.90 5.09 -16.49
CA ARG A 81 1.63 5.28 -17.20
C ARG A 81 0.74 6.25 -16.42
N PRO A 82 1.07 7.54 -16.39
CA PRO A 82 0.62 8.49 -15.38
C PRO A 82 -0.82 9.00 -15.57
N TYR A 83 -1.54 8.59 -16.60
CA TYR A 83 -2.90 9.10 -16.90
C TYR A 83 -3.99 8.46 -16.03
N THR A 84 -3.70 7.30 -15.49
CA THR A 84 -4.60 6.57 -14.59
C THR A 84 -3.82 5.95 -13.43
N VAL A 85 -4.51 5.74 -12.32
CA VAL A 85 -4.03 4.92 -11.22
C VAL A 85 -4.99 3.78 -10.95
N ALA A 86 -4.51 2.68 -10.42
CA ALA A 86 -5.34 1.54 -10.08
C ALA A 86 -5.05 1.05 -8.65
N VAL A 87 -6.09 0.64 -7.96
CA VAL A 87 -6.00 -0.12 -6.71
C VAL A 87 -6.63 -1.48 -6.90
N THR A 88 -5.97 -2.53 -6.41
CA THR A 88 -6.47 -3.90 -6.49
C THR A 88 -6.84 -4.37 -5.09
N VAL A 89 -8.10 -4.70 -4.93
CA VAL A 89 -8.75 -4.91 -3.64
C VAL A 89 -9.26 -6.34 -3.55
N LYS A 90 -8.93 -7.03 -2.45
CA LYS A 90 -9.53 -8.31 -2.09
C LYS A 90 -10.69 -8.07 -1.14
N ALA A 91 -11.89 -8.54 -1.49
CA ALA A 91 -13.04 -8.48 -0.62
C ALA A 91 -12.81 -9.32 0.63
N GLN A 92 -12.94 -8.69 1.79
CA GLN A 92 -12.92 -9.38 3.07
C GLN A 92 -14.36 -9.52 3.57
N LYS A 93 -14.71 -10.70 4.08
CA LYS A 93 -16.09 -11.06 4.44
C LYS A 93 -16.73 -10.04 5.39
N ASP A 94 -15.97 -9.56 6.37
CA ASP A 94 -16.45 -8.66 7.43
C ASP A 94 -16.01 -7.18 7.26
N SER A 95 -15.42 -6.83 6.11
CA SER A 95 -14.96 -5.46 5.85
C SER A 95 -16.01 -4.64 5.13
N ILE A 96 -16.58 -3.66 5.82
CA ILE A 96 -17.54 -2.70 5.27
C ILE A 96 -16.97 -1.96 4.04
N GLY A 97 -15.70 -1.54 4.09
CA GLY A 97 -15.09 -0.76 3.01
C GLY A 97 -14.87 -1.57 1.74
N THR A 98 -14.24 -2.75 1.83
CA THR A 98 -13.99 -3.59 0.66
C THR A 98 -15.29 -4.12 0.05
N ARG A 99 -16.27 -4.49 0.87
CA ARG A 99 -17.59 -4.92 0.38
C ARG A 99 -18.31 -3.79 -0.33
N TRP A 100 -18.31 -2.57 0.25
CA TRP A 100 -18.91 -1.42 -0.41
C TRP A 100 -18.30 -1.16 -1.79
N MET A 101 -16.97 -1.25 -1.93
CA MET A 101 -16.32 -1.09 -3.24
C MET A 101 -16.80 -2.13 -4.25
N PHE A 102 -16.90 -3.39 -3.84
CA PHE A 102 -17.36 -4.47 -4.71
C PHE A 102 -18.82 -4.32 -5.15
N ASP A 103 -19.68 -3.92 -4.23
CA ASP A 103 -21.12 -3.89 -4.46
C ASP A 103 -21.57 -2.58 -5.15
N HIS A 104 -20.86 -1.47 -4.97
CA HIS A 104 -21.33 -0.14 -5.33
C HIS A 104 -20.42 0.66 -6.25
N LEU A 105 -19.08 0.52 -6.14
CA LEU A 105 -18.15 1.35 -6.91
C LEU A 105 -18.18 0.97 -8.39
N LYS A 106 -18.59 1.94 -9.24
CA LYS A 106 -18.80 1.76 -10.68
C LYS A 106 -18.12 2.85 -11.48
N PRO A 107 -17.81 2.62 -12.77
CA PRO A 107 -17.36 3.68 -13.67
C PRO A 107 -18.28 4.90 -13.65
N GLY A 108 -17.67 6.08 -13.63
CA GLY A 108 -18.33 7.39 -13.49
C GLY A 108 -18.46 7.90 -12.05
N MET A 109 -18.29 7.06 -11.04
CA MET A 109 -18.32 7.49 -9.64
C MET A 109 -17.03 8.20 -9.26
N GLN A 110 -17.14 9.24 -8.42
CA GLN A 110 -16.02 10.02 -7.94
C GLN A 110 -15.80 9.80 -6.43
N LEU A 111 -14.54 9.61 -6.05
CA LEU A 111 -14.10 9.48 -4.67
C LEU A 111 -13.09 10.57 -4.32
N LYS A 112 -13.09 11.00 -3.06
CA LYS A 112 -11.95 11.72 -2.52
C LYS A 112 -10.84 10.72 -2.18
N ALA A 113 -9.60 11.16 -2.34
CA ALA A 113 -8.43 10.38 -1.98
C ALA A 113 -7.39 11.29 -1.33
N ILE A 114 -6.53 10.73 -0.52
CA ILE A 114 -5.36 11.39 0.09
C ILE A 114 -4.12 10.65 -0.38
N GLY A 115 -3.07 11.38 -0.72
CA GLY A 115 -1.81 10.82 -1.24
C GLY A 115 -1.56 11.20 -2.71
N PRO A 116 -0.70 10.46 -3.44
CA PRO A 116 0.02 9.23 -3.08
C PRO A 116 1.06 9.42 -1.98
N LEU A 117 1.20 8.44 -1.08
CA LEU A 117 2.11 8.43 0.07
C LEU A 117 2.82 7.08 0.22
N GLY A 118 3.84 7.00 1.07
CA GLY A 118 4.55 5.77 1.41
C GLY A 118 5.96 5.70 0.85
N ASP A 119 6.83 4.97 1.55
CA ASP A 119 8.27 4.81 1.24
C ASP A 119 8.64 3.41 0.76
N PHE A 120 7.68 2.49 0.71
CA PHE A 120 7.89 1.12 0.26
C PHE A 120 8.01 1.06 -1.27
N SER A 121 9.20 1.42 -1.79
CA SER A 121 9.47 1.55 -3.21
C SER A 121 10.92 1.20 -3.54
N TYR A 122 11.11 0.46 -4.63
CA TYR A 122 12.45 0.21 -5.15
C TYR A 122 13.18 1.50 -5.54
N ALA A 123 12.45 2.54 -5.94
CA ALA A 123 13.03 3.83 -6.30
C ALA A 123 13.70 4.54 -5.11
N ARG A 124 13.29 4.19 -3.88
CA ARG A 124 13.95 4.62 -2.62
C ARG A 124 15.10 3.70 -2.22
N ARG A 125 15.16 2.50 -2.78
CA ARG A 125 16.14 1.43 -2.48
C ARG A 125 16.66 0.84 -3.78
N PRO A 126 17.37 1.63 -4.63
CA PRO A 126 17.89 1.14 -5.91
C PRO A 126 18.91 0.02 -5.68
N ALA A 127 18.79 -1.05 -6.43
CA ALA A 127 19.65 -2.22 -6.35
C ALA A 127 19.87 -2.85 -7.71
N ALA A 128 20.92 -3.67 -7.84
CA ALA A 128 21.20 -4.42 -9.06
C ALA A 128 20.26 -5.61 -9.25
N LYS A 129 19.78 -6.19 -8.13
CA LYS A 129 18.93 -7.38 -8.11
C LYS A 129 17.84 -7.24 -7.05
N TYR A 130 16.63 -7.59 -7.40
CA TYR A 130 15.47 -7.54 -6.49
C TYR A 130 14.92 -8.94 -6.23
N LEU A 131 14.42 -9.13 -5.01
CA LEU A 131 13.62 -10.29 -4.65
C LEU A 131 12.28 -9.79 -4.08
N PHE A 132 11.21 -9.96 -4.84
CA PHE A 132 9.85 -9.61 -4.46
C PHE A 132 9.16 -10.84 -3.88
N ILE A 133 8.74 -10.78 -2.62
CA ILE A 133 8.06 -11.87 -1.92
C ILE A 133 6.70 -11.38 -1.45
N SER A 134 5.62 -12.00 -1.91
CA SER A 134 4.28 -11.55 -1.59
C SER A 134 3.30 -12.67 -1.29
N ALA A 135 2.24 -12.36 -0.54
CA ALA A 135 1.12 -13.28 -0.33
C ALA A 135 -0.23 -12.55 -0.42
N GLY A 136 -1.16 -13.14 -1.18
CA GLY A 136 -2.50 -12.59 -1.36
C GLY A 136 -2.49 -11.15 -1.89
N SER A 137 -3.22 -10.22 -1.25
CA SER A 137 -3.27 -8.81 -1.65
C SER A 137 -1.95 -8.06 -1.49
N GLY A 138 -0.98 -8.59 -0.73
CA GLY A 138 0.38 -8.03 -0.65
C GLY A 138 1.16 -8.06 -1.96
N ILE A 139 0.59 -8.61 -3.02
CA ILE A 139 1.16 -8.55 -4.36
C ILE A 139 1.15 -7.14 -4.97
N THR A 140 0.25 -6.26 -4.52
CA THR A 140 0.00 -4.97 -5.17
C THR A 140 1.22 -4.05 -5.27
N PRO A 141 2.05 -3.84 -4.22
CA PRO A 141 3.27 -3.05 -4.36
C PRO A 141 4.29 -3.72 -5.28
N MET A 142 4.41 -5.05 -5.22
CA MET A 142 5.36 -5.79 -6.07
C MET A 142 5.00 -5.68 -7.54
N VAL A 143 3.72 -5.77 -7.89
CA VAL A 143 3.23 -5.61 -9.27
C VAL A 143 3.42 -4.17 -9.75
N SER A 144 3.16 -3.17 -8.92
CA SER A 144 3.44 -1.76 -9.23
C SER A 144 4.92 -1.56 -9.59
N MET A 145 5.82 -2.06 -8.75
CA MET A 145 7.28 -2.01 -8.97
C MET A 145 7.70 -2.80 -10.22
N THR A 146 7.15 -3.99 -10.43
CA THR A 146 7.45 -4.82 -11.60
C THR A 146 7.00 -4.15 -12.90
N ARG A 147 5.81 -3.54 -12.92
CA ARG A 147 5.29 -2.80 -14.07
C ARG A 147 6.19 -1.62 -14.43
N ASP A 148 6.62 -0.85 -13.44
CA ASP A 148 7.48 0.31 -13.66
C ASP A 148 8.89 -0.11 -14.13
N LEU A 149 9.48 -1.14 -13.51
CA LEU A 149 10.77 -1.70 -13.94
C LEU A 149 10.67 -2.27 -15.36
N SER A 150 9.61 -3.02 -15.68
CA SER A 150 9.40 -3.53 -17.03
C SER A 150 9.29 -2.42 -18.09
N ASP A 151 8.63 -1.32 -17.76
CA ASP A 151 8.44 -0.20 -18.68
C ASP A 151 9.71 0.65 -18.86
N ARG A 152 10.53 0.81 -17.80
CA ARG A 152 11.69 1.71 -17.79
C ARG A 152 13.03 1.02 -17.88
N GLN A 153 13.13 -0.18 -17.32
CA GLN A 153 14.37 -0.95 -17.16
C GLN A 153 14.09 -2.44 -17.41
N PRO A 154 13.74 -2.85 -18.64
CA PRO A 154 13.32 -4.23 -18.94
C PRO A 154 14.37 -5.31 -18.65
N ASP A 155 15.65 -4.91 -18.54
CA ASP A 155 16.77 -5.80 -18.18
C ASP A 155 16.99 -5.96 -16.68
N SER A 156 16.09 -5.41 -15.84
CA SER A 156 16.17 -5.55 -14.38
C SER A 156 16.15 -7.02 -13.94
N ASP A 157 17.03 -7.36 -12.99
CA ASP A 157 17.10 -8.70 -12.43
C ASP A 157 16.13 -8.81 -11.24
N ILE A 158 15.04 -9.52 -11.48
CA ILE A 158 13.94 -9.68 -10.52
C ILE A 158 13.63 -11.15 -10.30
N ALA A 159 13.69 -11.61 -9.06
CA ALA A 159 13.06 -12.84 -8.63
C ALA A 159 11.73 -12.49 -7.96
N PHE A 160 10.61 -12.96 -8.51
CA PHE A 160 9.26 -12.67 -8.03
C PHE A 160 8.61 -13.94 -7.47
N LEU A 161 8.41 -13.99 -6.15
CA LEU A 161 7.79 -15.10 -5.44
C LEU A 161 6.42 -14.67 -4.91
N HIS A 162 5.37 -15.38 -5.37
CA HIS A 162 4.02 -15.10 -4.88
C HIS A 162 3.36 -16.33 -4.28
N CYS A 163 2.82 -16.17 -3.08
CA CYS A 163 2.09 -17.20 -2.35
C CYS A 163 0.58 -16.94 -2.41
N ALA A 164 -0.17 -17.97 -2.77
CA ALA A 164 -1.63 -17.96 -2.83
C ALA A 164 -2.23 -19.18 -2.13
N ARG A 165 -3.52 -19.13 -1.78
CA ARG A 165 -4.19 -20.31 -1.18
C ARG A 165 -4.35 -21.43 -2.18
N SER A 166 -4.80 -21.09 -3.38
CA SER A 166 -5.03 -22.04 -4.49
C SER A 166 -4.56 -21.42 -5.81
N PRO A 167 -4.48 -22.19 -6.90
CA PRO A 167 -4.14 -21.65 -8.22
C PRO A 167 -5.06 -20.52 -8.70
N ASP A 168 -6.34 -20.57 -8.34
CA ASP A 168 -7.34 -19.58 -8.76
C ASP A 168 -7.21 -18.27 -7.94
N ASP A 169 -6.58 -18.33 -6.76
CA ASP A 169 -6.30 -17.16 -5.92
C ASP A 169 -5.05 -16.39 -6.35
N ILE A 170 -4.32 -16.81 -7.38
CA ILE A 170 -3.12 -16.13 -7.86
C ILE A 170 -3.53 -14.87 -8.61
N ILE A 171 -3.38 -13.72 -7.95
CA ILE A 171 -3.69 -12.41 -8.50
C ILE A 171 -2.66 -12.05 -9.57
N PHE A 172 -3.09 -11.46 -10.70
CA PHE A 172 -2.23 -11.06 -11.84
C PHE A 172 -1.43 -12.22 -12.46
N ARG A 173 -1.90 -13.45 -12.33
CA ARG A 173 -1.17 -14.64 -12.79
C ARG A 173 -0.70 -14.50 -14.24
N TRP A 174 -1.63 -14.22 -15.15
CA TRP A 174 -1.35 -14.17 -16.59
C TRP A 174 -0.40 -13.03 -16.96
N GLU A 175 -0.51 -11.90 -16.27
CA GLU A 175 0.40 -10.77 -16.45
C GLU A 175 1.83 -11.12 -16.01
N LEU A 176 1.99 -11.72 -14.84
CA LEU A 176 3.30 -12.13 -14.33
C LEU A 176 3.94 -13.20 -15.19
N GLU A 177 3.17 -14.17 -15.69
CA GLU A 177 3.65 -15.17 -16.64
C GLU A 177 4.05 -14.54 -18.00
N ALA A 178 3.37 -13.46 -18.42
CA ALA A 178 3.77 -12.69 -19.59
C ALA A 178 5.08 -11.95 -19.33
N LYS A 179 5.23 -11.29 -18.18
CA LYS A 179 6.48 -10.62 -17.79
C LYS A 179 7.67 -11.57 -17.73
N ALA A 180 7.47 -12.79 -17.25
CA ALA A 180 8.52 -13.81 -17.24
C ALA A 180 8.97 -14.24 -18.65
N ARG A 181 8.16 -14.01 -19.68
CA ARG A 181 8.53 -14.24 -21.09
C ARG A 181 9.16 -13.03 -21.75
N GLU A 182 8.77 -11.83 -21.31
CA GLU A 182 9.20 -10.56 -21.90
C GLU A 182 10.53 -10.06 -21.33
N MET A 183 10.74 -10.24 -20.01
CA MET A 183 11.93 -9.74 -19.31
C MET A 183 13.00 -10.83 -19.17
N PRO A 184 14.20 -10.63 -19.73
CA PRO A 184 15.22 -11.70 -19.80
C PRO A 184 15.73 -12.20 -18.44
N LYS A 185 15.69 -11.35 -17.41
CA LYS A 185 16.17 -11.64 -16.05
C LYS A 185 15.05 -11.68 -15.02
N PHE A 186 13.83 -12.01 -15.45
CA PHE A 186 12.68 -12.13 -14.55
C PHE A 186 12.42 -13.60 -14.23
N THR A 187 12.68 -13.99 -12.98
CA THR A 187 12.35 -15.32 -12.46
C THR A 187 11.03 -15.26 -11.72
N LEU A 188 10.07 -16.10 -12.10
CA LEU A 188 8.73 -16.15 -11.49
C LEU A 188 8.53 -17.46 -10.75
N GLY A 189 8.11 -17.40 -9.49
CA GLY A 189 7.72 -18.55 -8.70
C GLY A 189 6.39 -18.36 -8.00
N PHE A 190 5.48 -19.33 -8.20
CA PHE A 190 4.22 -19.39 -7.45
C PHE A 190 4.25 -20.56 -6.45
N ILE A 191 3.77 -20.30 -5.24
CA ILE A 191 3.62 -21.28 -4.18
C ILE A 191 2.15 -21.28 -3.75
N ILE A 192 1.48 -22.42 -3.79
CA ILE A 192 0.08 -22.55 -3.35
C ILE A 192 -0.01 -23.39 -2.08
N GLU A 193 -0.95 -23.03 -1.17
CA GLU A 193 -1.14 -23.80 0.06
C GLU A 193 -1.87 -25.11 -0.19
N GLN A 194 -2.93 -25.07 -0.99
CA GLN A 194 -3.83 -26.22 -1.19
C GLN A 194 -4.41 -26.29 -2.60
N LEU A 195 -4.89 -27.46 -2.97
CA LEU A 195 -5.66 -27.69 -4.20
C LEU A 195 -7.09 -28.05 -3.85
N ALA A 196 -8.02 -27.45 -4.54
CA ALA A 196 -9.39 -27.94 -4.54
C ALA A 196 -9.51 -29.25 -5.36
N HIS A 197 -10.56 -30.00 -5.12
CA HIS A 197 -10.81 -31.23 -5.88
C HIS A 197 -10.87 -30.93 -7.38
N GLY A 198 -10.15 -31.69 -8.19
CA GLY A 198 -10.09 -31.54 -9.65
C GLY A 198 -9.12 -30.46 -10.18
N GLN A 199 -8.49 -29.67 -9.33
CA GLN A 199 -7.45 -28.72 -9.76
C GLN A 199 -6.11 -29.42 -10.01
N LEU A 200 -5.43 -29.01 -11.07
CA LEU A 200 -4.07 -29.46 -11.41
C LEU A 200 -3.05 -28.35 -11.06
N TRP A 201 -1.93 -28.76 -10.50
CA TRP A 201 -0.83 -27.86 -10.18
C TRP A 201 0.51 -28.57 -10.26
N SER A 202 1.43 -28.06 -11.07
CA SER A 202 2.78 -28.62 -11.24
C SER A 202 3.87 -27.85 -10.49
N GLY A 203 3.51 -26.73 -9.83
CA GLY A 203 4.43 -25.88 -9.08
C GLY A 203 4.58 -26.28 -7.62
N LEU A 204 5.18 -25.39 -6.83
CA LEU A 204 5.44 -25.59 -5.40
C LEU A 204 4.15 -25.53 -4.57
N LYS A 205 4.11 -26.35 -3.51
CA LYS A 205 3.00 -26.45 -2.56
C LYS A 205 3.44 -26.20 -1.13
N GLY A 206 2.48 -25.82 -0.30
CA GLY A 206 2.63 -25.56 1.13
C GLY A 206 2.95 -24.10 1.41
N ARG A 207 3.36 -23.82 2.64
CA ARG A 207 3.76 -22.47 3.04
C ARG A 207 5.17 -22.16 2.58
N ILE A 208 5.48 -20.86 2.50
CA ILE A 208 6.84 -20.41 2.20
C ILE A 208 7.80 -20.82 3.31
N ASP A 209 9.02 -21.15 2.93
CA ASP A 209 10.12 -21.49 3.82
C ASP A 209 11.45 -21.18 3.15
N LYS A 210 12.56 -21.26 3.91
CA LYS A 210 13.92 -21.03 3.42
C LYS A 210 14.26 -21.87 2.19
N ALA A 211 13.85 -23.15 2.16
CA ALA A 211 14.20 -24.06 1.06
C ALA A 211 13.54 -23.61 -0.25
N LYS A 212 12.26 -23.18 -0.19
CA LYS A 212 11.56 -22.66 -1.36
C LYS A 212 12.10 -21.32 -1.84
N ILE A 213 12.50 -20.44 -0.92
CA ILE A 213 13.17 -19.18 -1.27
C ILE A 213 14.48 -19.48 -2.00
N ALA A 214 15.35 -20.33 -1.45
CA ALA A 214 16.61 -20.70 -2.06
C ALA A 214 16.45 -21.46 -3.39
N LEU A 215 15.39 -22.25 -3.54
CA LEU A 215 15.11 -22.95 -4.80
C LEU A 215 14.72 -21.96 -5.93
N LEU A 216 13.88 -20.95 -5.62
CA LEU A 216 13.37 -20.00 -6.61
C LEU A 216 14.30 -18.81 -6.83
N ALA A 217 15.10 -18.45 -5.84
CA ALA A 217 16.09 -17.39 -5.89
C ALA A 217 17.39 -17.87 -5.22
N PRO A 218 18.22 -18.68 -5.90
CA PRO A 218 19.44 -19.27 -5.30
C PRO A 218 20.43 -18.22 -4.78
N ASP A 219 20.44 -17.04 -5.38
CA ASP A 219 21.27 -15.89 -5.03
C ASP A 219 20.55 -14.87 -4.13
N PHE A 220 19.55 -15.31 -3.36
CA PHE A 220 18.74 -14.43 -2.53
C PHE A 220 19.54 -13.60 -1.52
N LEU A 221 20.70 -14.06 -1.11
CA LEU A 221 21.61 -13.35 -0.20
C LEU A 221 22.18 -12.05 -0.80
N ASP A 222 22.22 -11.96 -2.15
CA ASP A 222 22.78 -10.82 -2.88
C ASP A 222 21.67 -9.84 -3.38
N ARG A 223 20.41 -10.06 -2.98
CA ARG A 223 19.26 -9.30 -3.47
C ARG A 223 18.72 -8.31 -2.46
N THR A 224 18.19 -7.20 -2.92
CA THR A 224 17.33 -6.35 -2.08
C THR A 224 15.93 -6.95 -2.05
N VAL A 225 15.44 -7.25 -0.84
CA VAL A 225 14.18 -7.96 -0.64
C VAL A 225 13.06 -6.98 -0.29
N PHE A 226 11.94 -7.11 -1.00
CA PHE A 226 10.68 -6.46 -0.65
C PHE A 226 9.66 -7.54 -0.32
N CYS A 227 9.04 -7.45 0.87
CA CYS A 227 8.09 -8.43 1.36
C CYS A 227 6.76 -7.75 1.76
N CYS A 228 5.63 -8.30 1.30
CA CYS A 228 4.32 -7.84 1.72
C CYS A 228 3.30 -8.98 1.74
N GLY A 229 2.52 -9.04 2.80
CA GLY A 229 1.50 -10.06 3.00
C GLY A 229 0.97 -10.07 4.43
N PRO A 230 0.23 -11.10 4.85
CA PRO A 230 -0.22 -11.25 6.22
C PRO A 230 0.93 -11.29 7.22
N ALA A 231 0.73 -10.76 8.44
CA ALA A 231 1.79 -10.66 9.44
C ALA A 231 2.51 -12.00 9.74
N PRO A 232 1.83 -13.16 9.88
CA PRO A 232 2.50 -14.44 10.08
C PRO A 232 3.36 -14.86 8.88
N PHE A 233 2.96 -14.52 7.65
CA PHE A 233 3.73 -14.77 6.44
C PHE A 233 5.02 -13.95 6.43
N MET A 234 4.95 -12.64 6.69
CA MET A 234 6.12 -11.76 6.74
C MET A 234 7.09 -12.17 7.84
N ALA A 235 6.58 -12.57 9.01
CA ALA A 235 7.41 -13.12 10.10
C ALA A 235 8.20 -14.36 9.64
N THR A 236 7.53 -15.31 8.97
CA THR A 236 8.18 -16.52 8.43
C THR A 236 9.27 -16.18 7.40
N VAL A 237 9.02 -15.21 6.51
CA VAL A 237 10.01 -14.78 5.52
C VAL A 237 11.21 -14.14 6.22
N ARG A 238 10.98 -13.23 7.16
CA ARG A 238 12.03 -12.55 7.92
C ARG A 238 12.90 -13.54 8.70
N GLU A 239 12.29 -14.46 9.41
CA GLU A 239 13.01 -15.52 10.15
C GLU A 239 13.80 -16.44 9.22
N SER A 240 13.23 -16.80 8.06
CA SER A 240 13.90 -17.63 7.06
C SER A 240 15.15 -16.96 6.49
N LEU A 241 15.07 -15.67 6.18
CA LEU A 241 16.19 -14.89 5.65
C LEU A 241 17.25 -14.65 6.74
N ALA A 242 16.87 -14.20 7.93
CA ALA A 242 17.78 -13.99 9.04
C ALA A 242 18.52 -15.28 9.44
N GLY A 243 17.80 -16.41 9.53
CA GLY A 243 18.38 -17.73 9.81
C GLY A 243 19.24 -18.30 8.69
N ALA A 244 19.24 -17.66 7.50
CA ALA A 244 20.13 -17.97 6.38
C ALA A 244 21.39 -17.09 6.36
N GLY A 245 21.50 -16.10 7.25
CA GLY A 245 22.60 -15.14 7.25
C GLY A 245 22.43 -13.97 6.28
N PHE A 246 21.18 -13.71 5.85
CA PHE A 246 20.87 -12.56 4.99
C PHE A 246 21.11 -11.22 5.73
N ASP A 247 21.68 -10.25 5.04
CA ASP A 247 21.83 -8.89 5.58
C ASP A 247 20.47 -8.20 5.67
N MET A 248 19.90 -8.12 6.87
CA MET A 248 18.58 -7.56 7.12
C MET A 248 18.46 -6.06 6.84
N ALA A 249 19.56 -5.34 6.63
CA ALA A 249 19.53 -3.96 6.12
C ALA A 249 18.96 -3.86 4.70
N ASN A 250 19.03 -4.96 3.94
CA ASN A 250 18.48 -5.09 2.59
C ASN A 250 17.07 -5.73 2.55
N TYR A 251 16.44 -5.92 3.72
CA TYR A 251 15.08 -6.44 3.85
C TYR A 251 14.09 -5.32 4.17
N HIS A 252 13.09 -5.14 3.33
CA HIS A 252 12.04 -4.14 3.47
C HIS A 252 10.68 -4.82 3.45
N GLU A 253 9.80 -4.44 4.38
CA GLU A 253 8.44 -4.99 4.42
C GLU A 253 7.39 -3.91 4.61
N GLU A 254 6.20 -4.15 4.08
CA GLU A 254 5.01 -3.31 4.26
C GLU A 254 3.84 -4.14 4.77
N ALA A 255 3.21 -3.71 5.85
CA ALA A 255 2.03 -4.36 6.43
C ALA A 255 0.75 -3.60 6.07
N PHE A 256 -0.29 -4.32 5.61
CA PHE A 256 -1.60 -3.72 5.28
C PHE A 256 -2.57 -3.66 6.45
N GLN A 257 -2.23 -4.27 7.57
CA GLN A 257 -3.02 -4.15 8.79
C GLN A 257 -2.30 -3.22 9.75
N PRO A 258 -3.02 -2.40 10.53
CA PRO A 258 -2.40 -1.71 11.64
C PRO A 258 -1.67 -2.76 12.48
N VAL A 259 -0.40 -2.55 12.73
CA VAL A 259 0.25 -3.20 13.87
C VAL A 259 -0.62 -2.84 15.05
N ALA A 260 -1.06 -3.82 15.84
CA ALA A 260 -1.77 -3.54 17.08
C ALA A 260 -0.98 -2.43 17.78
N PRO A 261 -1.64 -1.35 18.26
CA PRO A 261 -0.92 -0.28 18.92
C PRO A 261 0.00 -0.93 19.94
N PRO A 262 1.27 -0.53 20.00
CA PRO A 262 2.16 -1.06 21.04
C PRO A 262 1.41 -0.93 22.36
N PRO A 263 1.50 -1.91 23.26
CA PRO A 263 0.91 -1.78 24.59
C PRO A 263 1.37 -0.42 25.11
N PRO A 264 0.49 0.35 25.78
CA PRO A 264 0.82 1.70 26.20
C PRO A 264 2.21 1.65 26.81
N VAL A 265 3.15 2.39 26.21
CA VAL A 265 4.49 2.50 26.74
C VAL A 265 4.28 3.07 28.13
N VAL A 266 4.42 2.23 29.15
CA VAL A 266 4.59 2.70 30.49
C VAL A 266 5.93 3.39 30.45
N VAL A 267 5.89 4.71 30.20
CA VAL A 267 7.08 5.54 30.27
C VAL A 267 7.67 5.31 31.65
N ALA A 268 8.77 4.61 31.69
CA ALA A 268 9.50 4.38 32.94
C ALA A 268 9.81 5.77 33.50
N ASP A 269 9.17 6.05 34.61
CA ASP A 269 9.37 7.08 35.60
C ASP A 269 10.62 7.97 35.39
N HIS A 270 10.40 9.07 34.70
CA HIS A 270 11.16 10.28 34.99
C HIS A 270 10.27 11.09 35.94
N SER A 271 10.51 10.97 37.23
CA SER A 271 9.98 11.68 38.37
C SER A 271 9.31 13.03 38.06
N GLY A 272 8.08 12.97 37.55
CA GLY A 272 7.19 14.09 37.33
C GLY A 272 5.80 13.53 37.15
N GLU A 273 4.86 13.92 37.98
CA GLU A 273 3.45 13.53 37.87
C GLU A 273 2.99 13.72 36.41
N ALA A 274 2.64 12.61 35.75
CA ALA A 274 2.10 12.65 34.39
C ALA A 274 0.79 13.45 34.41
N ARG A 275 0.84 14.70 33.97
CA ARG A 275 -0.31 15.62 33.93
C ARG A 275 -0.96 15.55 32.56
N ALA A 276 -2.29 15.55 32.59
CA ALA A 276 -3.09 15.75 31.39
C ALA A 276 -2.72 17.07 30.70
N THR A 277 -2.47 17.06 29.40
CA THR A 277 -2.03 18.23 28.62
C THR A 277 -3.19 18.84 27.85
N LYS A 278 -3.37 20.16 27.98
CA LYS A 278 -4.37 20.90 27.23
C LYS A 278 -3.96 21.02 25.76
N VAL A 279 -4.87 20.69 24.86
CA VAL A 279 -4.70 20.76 23.41
C VAL A 279 -5.73 21.70 22.81
N VAL A 280 -5.30 22.64 21.97
CA VAL A 280 -6.17 23.58 21.26
C VAL A 280 -6.20 23.21 19.78
N PHE A 281 -7.37 22.92 19.26
CA PHE A 281 -7.62 22.63 17.85
C PHE A 281 -8.03 23.91 17.14
N ALA A 282 -7.07 24.70 16.71
CA ALA A 282 -7.25 26.08 16.25
C ALA A 282 -8.28 26.24 15.13
N LEU A 283 -8.26 25.34 14.11
CA LEU A 283 -9.22 25.42 12.99
C LEU A 283 -10.68 25.18 13.41
N SER A 284 -10.93 24.41 14.45
CA SER A 284 -12.27 24.12 14.95
C SER A 284 -12.67 25.00 16.13
N GLY A 285 -11.75 25.78 16.68
CA GLY A 285 -11.94 26.58 17.89
C GLY A 285 -12.24 25.76 19.15
N LYS A 286 -11.93 24.44 19.12
CA LYS A 286 -12.19 23.55 20.25
C LYS A 286 -10.95 23.34 21.09
N GLU A 287 -11.16 23.10 22.37
CA GLU A 287 -10.12 22.71 23.32
C GLU A 287 -10.42 21.29 23.82
N GLY A 288 -9.38 20.56 24.10
CA GLY A 288 -9.45 19.21 24.63
C GLY A 288 -8.31 18.93 25.58
N THR A 289 -8.40 17.79 26.24
CA THR A 289 -7.37 17.30 27.15
C THR A 289 -6.79 16.00 26.56
N CYS A 290 -5.47 15.95 26.45
CA CYS A 290 -4.75 14.73 26.14
C CYS A 290 -4.29 14.08 27.43
N GLU A 291 -4.90 12.98 27.78
CA GLU A 291 -4.54 12.21 28.97
C GLU A 291 -3.19 11.52 28.76
N PRO A 292 -2.43 11.27 29.83
CA PRO A 292 -1.18 10.52 29.75
C PRO A 292 -1.35 9.17 29.03
N GLY A 293 -0.48 8.89 28.06
CA GLY A 293 -0.55 7.68 27.24
C GLY A 293 -1.58 7.73 26.10
N HIS A 294 -2.32 8.84 25.94
CA HIS A 294 -3.21 9.06 24.81
C HIS A 294 -2.52 9.81 23.68
N THR A 295 -2.96 9.54 22.45
CA THR A 295 -2.50 10.29 21.26
C THR A 295 -3.31 11.56 21.07
N LEU A 296 -2.76 12.55 20.35
CA LEU A 296 -3.49 13.75 19.93
C LEU A 296 -4.74 13.42 19.11
N LEU A 297 -4.72 12.32 18.33
CA LEU A 297 -5.88 11.85 17.59
C LEU A 297 -7.02 11.39 18.53
N GLN A 298 -6.68 10.70 19.62
CA GLN A 298 -7.67 10.30 20.64
C GLN A 298 -8.23 11.50 21.38
N ALA A 299 -7.38 12.48 21.73
CA ALA A 299 -7.82 13.73 22.34
C ALA A 299 -8.75 14.54 21.42
N ALA A 300 -8.44 14.59 20.10
CA ALA A 300 -9.31 15.22 19.10
C ALA A 300 -10.69 14.58 19.06
N ARG A 301 -10.75 13.25 19.02
CA ARG A 301 -12.02 12.48 19.01
C ARG A 301 -12.84 12.74 20.29
N ALA A 302 -12.19 12.69 21.44
CA ALA A 302 -12.84 12.96 22.72
C ALA A 302 -13.43 14.39 22.80
N SER A 303 -12.79 15.35 22.11
CA SER A 303 -13.25 16.74 22.01
C SER A 303 -14.24 16.97 20.86
N GLY A 304 -14.66 15.93 20.16
CA GLY A 304 -15.54 16.01 19.00
C GLY A 304 -14.92 16.75 17.81
N VAL A 305 -13.57 16.75 17.69
CA VAL A 305 -12.84 17.27 16.54
C VAL A 305 -12.58 16.12 15.58
N ARG A 306 -12.95 16.32 14.31
CA ARG A 306 -12.71 15.32 13.25
C ARG A 306 -11.33 15.53 12.62
N ILE A 307 -10.45 14.58 12.83
CA ILE A 307 -9.22 14.42 12.08
C ILE A 307 -9.36 13.14 11.28
N GLY A 308 -9.16 13.22 9.94
CA GLY A 308 -9.16 12.03 9.11
C GLY A 308 -8.11 11.05 9.62
N ALA A 309 -8.45 9.77 9.76
CA ALA A 309 -7.50 8.74 10.18
C ALA A 309 -7.82 7.41 9.48
N ALA A 310 -6.80 6.68 9.07
CA ALA A 310 -6.95 5.39 8.42
C ALA A 310 -6.16 4.28 9.13
N CYS A 311 -4.83 4.33 9.14
CA CYS A 311 -3.99 3.30 9.76
C CYS A 311 -3.80 3.48 11.27
N GLU A 312 -3.85 4.70 11.77
CA GLU A 312 -3.59 5.09 13.18
C GLU A 312 -2.23 4.63 13.74
N SER A 313 -1.31 4.26 12.87
CA SER A 313 0.03 3.72 13.18
C SER A 313 1.16 4.52 12.55
N GLY A 314 0.91 5.77 12.15
CA GLY A 314 1.94 6.64 11.58
C GLY A 314 2.36 6.30 10.14
N LEU A 315 1.71 5.34 9.45
CA LEU A 315 2.08 4.90 8.11
C LEU A 315 1.46 5.72 7.00
N CYS A 316 0.16 6.03 7.09
CA CYS A 316 -0.61 6.53 5.94
C CYS A 316 -0.67 8.05 5.83
N GLY A 317 -0.19 8.80 6.81
CA GLY A 317 -0.23 10.27 6.82
C GLY A 317 -1.62 10.91 6.82
N THR A 318 -2.71 10.12 6.86
CA THR A 318 -4.09 10.61 6.78
C THR A 318 -4.48 11.52 7.97
N CYS A 319 -3.90 11.25 9.14
CA CYS A 319 -4.13 12.04 10.36
C CYS A 319 -3.10 13.17 10.56
N LYS A 320 -2.30 13.49 9.57
CA LYS A 320 -1.30 14.56 9.62
C LYS A 320 -1.99 15.91 9.82
N VAL A 321 -1.50 16.67 10.79
CA VAL A 321 -1.97 18.02 11.14
C VAL A 321 -0.78 18.95 11.29
N MET A 322 -1.02 20.24 11.11
CA MET A 322 0.01 21.26 11.34
C MET A 322 0.08 21.59 12.84
N LYS A 323 1.27 21.49 13.41
CA LYS A 323 1.57 21.95 14.76
C LYS A 323 1.80 23.48 14.73
N LEU A 324 1.04 24.24 15.47
CA LEU A 324 1.18 25.69 15.56
C LEU A 324 2.08 26.12 16.73
N SER A 325 2.09 25.35 17.82
CA SER A 325 2.91 25.60 19.00
C SER A 325 2.96 24.35 19.89
N GLY A 326 3.89 24.33 20.85
CA GLY A 326 4.07 23.25 21.80
C GLY A 326 5.03 22.15 21.31
N GLU A 327 5.31 21.21 22.20
CA GLU A 327 6.16 20.05 21.91
C GLU A 327 5.30 18.80 21.81
N VAL A 328 5.67 17.90 20.88
CA VAL A 328 4.98 16.63 20.63
C VAL A 328 6.03 15.56 20.42
N GLU A 329 5.93 14.48 21.17
CA GLU A 329 6.66 13.25 20.87
C GLU A 329 5.90 12.51 19.78
N MET A 330 6.60 12.09 18.73
CA MET A 330 5.98 11.48 17.56
C MET A 330 6.76 10.23 17.12
N GLU A 331 6.04 9.12 17.05
CA GLU A 331 6.50 7.93 16.38
C GLU A 331 5.79 7.83 15.02
N HIS A 332 6.54 7.97 13.93
CA HIS A 332 6.00 7.80 12.59
C HIS A 332 6.71 6.67 11.85
N ASN A 333 5.95 5.98 11.00
CA ASN A 333 6.42 4.87 10.17
C ASN A 333 6.38 5.24 8.69
N GLY A 334 6.82 6.48 8.34
CA GLY A 334 6.85 6.99 6.97
C GLY A 334 5.60 7.77 6.53
N GLY A 335 4.64 8.00 7.42
CA GLY A 335 3.42 8.78 7.12
C GLY A 335 3.61 10.30 7.14
N ILE A 336 4.81 10.75 7.54
CA ILE A 336 5.25 12.14 7.50
C ILE A 336 6.69 12.17 6.99
N LEU A 337 7.05 13.13 6.18
CA LEU A 337 8.40 13.28 5.65
C LEU A 337 9.27 14.07 6.62
N ASP A 338 10.59 13.86 6.57
CA ASP A 338 11.54 14.53 7.49
C ASP A 338 11.46 16.06 7.38
N ASP A 339 11.19 16.60 6.19
CA ASP A 339 10.98 18.01 5.90
C ASP A 339 9.61 18.56 6.36
N GLU A 340 8.73 17.72 6.84
CA GLU A 340 7.41 18.08 7.37
C GLU A 340 7.35 18.03 8.92
N ILE A 341 8.45 17.63 9.58
CA ILE A 341 8.53 17.44 11.04
C ILE A 341 8.90 18.74 11.77
N GLU A 342 9.32 19.80 11.08
CA GLU A 342 9.73 21.10 11.65
C GLU A 342 8.60 21.87 12.35
#